data_c8bd8017bc583e67be05d0fb112f9a02
#
_entry.id   c8bd8017bc583e67be05d0fb112f9a02
#
_cell.length_a   1.000
_cell.length_b   1.000
_cell.length_c   1.000
_cell.angle_alpha   90.00
_cell.angle_beta   90.00
_cell.angle_gamma   90.00
#
_symmetry.space_group_name_H-M   'P 1'
#
loop_
_entity.id
_entity.type
_entity.pdbx_description
1 polymer ?
#
loop_
_entity_poly.entity_id
_entity_poly.type
_entity_poly.pdbx_seq_one_letter_code
_entity_poly.pdbx_strand_id
1 'polypeptide(L)'
;MIKYGYLTATASLLMLACNAGNTKHDQGQHAVLDSSVQEGFVAMLDSNTLKGWEGDSSYWRMESGILVGEIKADAEPLKNNTFLIWKGGEPGDFVLKSGFRISADGNSGINYRSERFGNLPYALKGYQADIDGRHLYTGQNYEERNRTTLAYRGQQTEIPNPTAGESGASKGNAWSTLIVRDTLATATQLADAVKVGDWNEIEIVAKGNKLSHYINGKLISEVVDNDKQHRKQSGLIGVQVHVGPPMKIEYKDMKIKILD
;
A
#
# COMPACT_ATOMS: atom_id res chain seq x y z
N MET A 1 -35.61 4.16 64.73
CA MET A 1 -36.43 3.20 65.52
C MET A 1 -36.61 1.95 64.64
N ILE A 2 -36.33 0.77 65.28
CA ILE A 2 -36.74 -0.59 64.90
C ILE A 2 -35.86 -1.19 63.78
N LYS A 3 -34.98 -2.07 64.02
CA LYS A 3 -34.69 -3.36 64.71
C LYS A 3 -34.53 -4.49 63.70
N TYR A 4 -33.32 -5.02 63.65
CA TYR A 4 -32.78 -6.40 63.73
C TYR A 4 -33.51 -7.57 63.02
N GLY A 5 -32.69 -8.37 62.37
CA GLY A 5 -32.98 -9.76 62.03
C GLY A 5 -31.76 -10.49 61.47
N TYR A 6 -30.93 -11.06 62.36
CA TYR A 6 -29.90 -12.06 62.08
C TYR A 6 -30.55 -13.41 61.83
N LEU A 7 -30.08 -14.14 60.82
CA LEU A 7 -30.22 -15.61 60.84
C LEU A 7 -28.92 -16.24 60.33
N THR A 8 -28.27 -16.90 61.28
CA THR A 8 -27.16 -17.83 61.10
C THR A 8 -27.69 -19.20 60.76
N ALA A 9 -27.06 -19.90 59.80
CA ALA A 9 -27.17 -21.35 59.71
C ALA A 9 -25.82 -21.94 59.28
N THR A 10 -25.46 -22.91 60.07
CA THR A 10 -24.20 -23.60 60.27
C THR A 10 -23.86 -24.64 59.21
N ALA A 11 -22.59 -24.81 59.07
CA ALA A 11 -21.72 -25.87 58.58
C ALA A 11 -22.31 -27.28 58.34
N SER A 12 -21.78 -27.91 57.29
CA SER A 12 -21.38 -29.33 57.31
C SER A 12 -20.22 -29.59 56.37
N LEU A 13 -19.13 -30.01 57.04
CA LEU A 13 -17.86 -30.44 56.50
C LEU A 13 -17.99 -31.90 56.07
N LEU A 14 -17.70 -32.22 54.81
CA LEU A 14 -17.39 -33.59 54.40
C LEU A 14 -16.03 -33.58 53.68
N MET A 15 -15.06 -34.14 54.40
CA MET A 15 -13.75 -34.56 53.86
C MET A 15 -13.94 -35.86 53.10
N LEU A 16 -13.44 -35.94 51.87
CA LEU A 16 -12.97 -37.21 51.27
C LEU A 16 -11.63 -36.95 50.61
N ALA A 17 -10.67 -37.72 51.03
CA ALA A 17 -9.28 -37.71 50.58
C ALA A 17 -9.06 -38.62 49.38
N CYS A 18 -7.93 -38.36 48.70
CA CYS A 18 -7.11 -39.24 47.84
C CYS A 18 -7.57 -39.49 46.41
N ASN A 19 -6.86 -38.97 45.42
CA ASN A 19 -5.79 -39.73 44.77
C ASN A 19 -4.90 -38.87 43.91
N ALA A 20 -3.59 -39.02 44.09
CA ALA A 20 -2.55 -38.39 43.26
C ALA A 20 -2.49 -39.09 41.92
N GLY A 21 -2.88 -38.39 40.86
CA GLY A 21 -2.63 -38.76 39.48
C GLY A 21 -1.81 -37.66 38.79
N ASN A 22 -0.54 -37.94 38.61
CA ASN A 22 0.45 -37.07 37.97
C ASN A 22 0.17 -37.06 36.46
N THR A 23 -0.62 -36.13 35.96
CA THR A 23 -0.76 -35.87 34.53
C THR A 23 0.06 -34.63 34.16
N LYS A 24 1.14 -34.86 33.43
CA LYS A 24 1.91 -33.82 32.74
C LYS A 24 0.93 -33.00 31.89
N HIS A 25 0.72 -31.76 32.27
CA HIS A 25 0.13 -30.77 31.38
C HIS A 25 1.10 -30.52 30.25
N ASP A 26 0.81 -31.13 29.10
CA ASP A 26 1.31 -30.72 27.81
C ASP A 26 0.73 -29.32 27.52
N GLN A 27 1.57 -28.31 27.69
CA GLN A 27 1.27 -26.94 27.27
C GLN A 27 1.34 -26.93 25.76
N GLY A 28 0.27 -27.37 25.10
CA GLY A 28 0.06 -27.14 23.69
C GLY A 28 0.16 -25.63 23.45
N GLN A 29 1.27 -25.22 22.86
CA GLN A 29 1.39 -23.91 22.23
C GLN A 29 0.26 -23.81 21.18
N HIS A 30 -0.86 -23.21 21.56
CA HIS A 30 -1.79 -22.69 20.60
C HIS A 30 -1.05 -21.57 19.84
N ALA A 31 -0.45 -21.95 18.71
CA ALA A 31 -0.12 -20.98 17.67
C ALA A 31 -1.43 -20.27 17.36
N VAL A 32 -1.53 -19.00 17.76
CA VAL A 32 -2.57 -18.09 17.29
C VAL A 32 -2.32 -17.99 15.80
N LEU A 33 -3.05 -18.78 15.00
CA LEU A 33 -3.12 -18.63 13.56
C LEU A 33 -3.63 -17.21 13.34
N ASP A 34 -2.75 -16.36 12.84
CA ASP A 34 -3.06 -15.01 12.42
C ASP A 34 -4.21 -15.09 11.41
N SER A 35 -5.41 -14.71 11.84
CA SER A 35 -6.64 -14.70 11.06
C SER A 35 -6.62 -13.62 9.95
N SER A 36 -5.46 -12.99 9.70
CA SER A 36 -5.26 -11.92 8.72
C SER A 36 -4.94 -12.40 7.30
N VAL A 37 -4.82 -13.71 7.06
CA VAL A 37 -4.71 -14.22 5.68
C VAL A 37 -6.10 -14.18 5.06
N GLN A 38 -6.49 -13.02 4.54
CA GLN A 38 -7.64 -12.93 3.65
C GLN A 38 -7.41 -13.89 2.48
N GLU A 39 -8.40 -14.72 2.20
CA GLU A 39 -8.32 -15.79 1.20
C GLU A 39 -7.70 -15.31 -0.12
N GLY A 40 -6.61 -15.95 -0.52
CA GLY A 40 -5.88 -15.69 -1.78
C GLY A 40 -4.85 -14.55 -1.75
N PHE A 41 -4.61 -13.87 -0.64
CA PHE A 41 -3.52 -12.91 -0.53
C PHE A 41 -2.20 -13.58 -0.12
N VAL A 42 -1.10 -13.15 -0.74
CA VAL A 42 0.27 -13.55 -0.42
C VAL A 42 1.01 -12.34 0.17
N ALA A 43 1.68 -12.53 1.30
CA ALA A 43 2.53 -11.51 1.89
C ALA A 43 3.73 -11.19 0.99
N MET A 44 4.04 -9.90 0.82
CA MET A 44 5.15 -9.43 0.00
C MET A 44 6.37 -9.03 0.83
N LEU A 45 6.22 -8.79 2.14
CA LEU A 45 7.31 -8.41 3.05
C LEU A 45 7.74 -9.62 3.89
N ASP A 46 9.05 -9.75 4.06
CA ASP A 46 9.67 -10.57 5.10
C ASP A 46 9.81 -9.73 6.38
N SER A 47 9.73 -10.35 7.55
CA SER A 47 9.72 -9.61 8.81
C SER A 47 11.04 -8.88 9.12
N ASN A 48 12.17 -9.33 8.58
CA ASN A 48 13.49 -8.88 9.01
C ASN A 48 14.46 -8.54 7.87
N THR A 49 14.15 -8.93 6.63
CA THR A 49 15.09 -8.80 5.51
C THR A 49 14.39 -8.27 4.26
N LEU A 50 15.16 -7.72 3.33
CA LEU A 50 14.69 -7.36 1.99
C LEU A 50 14.59 -8.57 1.04
N LYS A 51 14.52 -9.79 1.57
CA LYS A 51 14.36 -11.00 0.74
C LYS A 51 13.12 -10.88 -0.16
N GLY A 52 13.30 -11.18 -1.43
CA GLY A 52 12.23 -11.04 -2.43
C GLY A 52 12.12 -9.63 -3.04
N TRP A 53 13.02 -8.72 -2.67
CA TRP A 53 13.10 -7.38 -3.20
C TRP A 53 14.49 -7.06 -3.74
N GLU A 54 14.58 -6.08 -4.65
CA GLU A 54 15.82 -5.61 -5.26
C GLU A 54 15.82 -4.08 -5.28
N GLY A 55 16.85 -3.44 -4.73
CA GLY A 55 17.00 -1.99 -4.69
C GLY A 55 18.28 -1.58 -3.99
N ASP A 56 18.50 -0.27 -3.86
CA ASP A 56 19.66 0.28 -3.18
C ASP A 56 19.48 0.26 -1.66
N SER A 57 20.28 -0.55 -0.97
CA SER A 57 20.24 -0.70 0.49
C SER A 57 20.67 0.58 1.25
N SER A 58 21.20 1.59 0.57
CA SER A 58 21.47 2.90 1.18
C SER A 58 20.18 3.64 1.55
N TYR A 59 19.09 3.35 0.82
CA TYR A 59 17.78 3.97 1.02
C TYR A 59 16.77 3.04 1.67
N TRP A 60 16.91 1.71 1.54
CA TRP A 60 15.90 0.73 1.92
C TRP A 60 16.38 -0.23 2.99
N ARG A 61 15.55 -0.50 3.99
CA ARG A 61 15.80 -1.47 5.06
C ARG A 61 14.51 -2.00 5.67
N MET A 62 14.63 -3.10 6.41
CA MET A 62 13.55 -3.59 7.27
C MET A 62 13.81 -3.18 8.72
N GLU A 63 12.78 -2.71 9.41
CA GLU A 63 12.79 -2.38 10.84
C GLU A 63 11.56 -3.02 11.50
N SER A 64 11.76 -4.13 12.23
CA SER A 64 10.67 -4.81 12.98
C SER A 64 9.41 -5.08 12.16
N GLY A 65 9.56 -5.65 10.97
CA GLY A 65 8.46 -5.98 10.07
C GLY A 65 7.96 -4.81 9.21
N ILE A 66 8.56 -3.63 9.35
CA ILE A 66 8.25 -2.42 8.57
C ILE A 66 9.32 -2.24 7.50
N LEU A 67 8.92 -2.10 6.26
CA LEU A 67 9.79 -1.67 5.18
C LEU A 67 9.95 -0.15 5.24
N VAL A 68 11.19 0.32 5.38
CA VAL A 68 11.53 1.74 5.48
C VAL A 68 12.31 2.17 4.25
N GLY A 69 11.83 3.23 3.59
CA GLY A 69 12.53 3.98 2.57
C GLY A 69 12.88 5.38 3.11
N GLU A 70 14.14 5.80 2.99
CA GLU A 70 14.58 7.04 3.63
C GLU A 70 15.69 7.75 2.85
N ILE A 71 15.57 9.08 2.73
CA ILE A 71 16.68 9.99 2.44
C ILE A 71 17.01 10.70 3.75
N LYS A 72 18.17 10.41 4.32
CA LYS A 72 18.66 11.04 5.56
C LYS A 72 19.04 12.50 5.32
N ALA A 73 18.99 13.32 6.37
CA ALA A 73 19.30 14.74 6.29
C ALA A 73 20.76 15.05 5.91
N ASP A 74 21.67 14.12 6.18
CA ASP A 74 23.10 14.19 5.87
C ASP A 74 23.50 13.40 4.61
N ALA A 75 22.52 12.82 3.90
CA ALA A 75 22.78 12.06 2.68
C ALA A 75 23.10 12.99 1.50
N GLU A 76 23.93 12.50 0.57
CA GLU A 76 24.09 13.14 -0.73
C GLU A 76 22.74 13.22 -1.47
N PRO A 77 22.46 14.34 -2.17
CA PRO A 77 21.20 14.49 -2.89
C PRO A 77 20.97 13.37 -3.91
N LEU A 78 19.81 12.74 -3.79
CA LEU A 78 19.37 11.75 -4.76
C LEU A 78 19.16 12.40 -6.13
N LYS A 79 19.78 11.85 -7.19
CA LYS A 79 19.74 12.44 -8.55
C LYS A 79 18.54 11.99 -9.35
N ASN A 80 18.03 10.79 -9.10
CA ASN A 80 16.90 10.19 -9.79
C ASN A 80 16.04 9.45 -8.78
N ASN A 81 14.72 9.38 -9.03
CA ASN A 81 13.84 8.51 -8.29
C ASN A 81 14.39 7.08 -8.30
N THR A 82 14.44 6.45 -7.13
CA THR A 82 14.91 5.08 -6.97
C THR A 82 13.81 4.20 -6.37
N PHE A 83 13.81 2.94 -6.74
CA PHE A 83 12.75 1.99 -6.38
C PHE A 83 13.34 0.78 -5.69
N LEU A 84 12.59 0.26 -4.72
CA LEU A 84 12.73 -1.11 -4.27
C LEU A 84 11.74 -1.96 -5.07
N ILE A 85 12.25 -2.91 -5.86
CA ILE A 85 11.51 -3.67 -6.86
C ILE A 85 11.19 -5.06 -6.33
N TRP A 86 9.93 -5.45 -6.33
CA TRP A 86 9.51 -6.79 -5.93
C TRP A 86 9.89 -7.83 -6.97
N LYS A 87 10.44 -8.96 -6.51
CA LYS A 87 10.92 -10.06 -7.36
C LYS A 87 9.95 -11.23 -7.45
N GLY A 88 8.74 -11.08 -6.94
CA GLY A 88 7.73 -12.15 -6.96
C GLY A 88 7.00 -12.32 -8.29
N GLY A 89 7.36 -11.54 -9.32
CA GLY A 89 6.83 -11.66 -10.67
C GLY A 89 6.35 -10.33 -11.27
N GLU A 90 5.71 -10.45 -12.42
CA GLU A 90 5.16 -9.33 -13.18
C GLU A 90 3.64 -9.49 -13.35
N PRO A 91 2.85 -9.25 -12.30
CA PRO A 91 1.42 -9.53 -12.32
C PRO A 91 0.67 -8.69 -13.35
N GLY A 92 -0.34 -9.30 -13.95
CA GLY A 92 -1.32 -8.65 -14.80
C GLY A 92 -2.45 -8.05 -13.97
N ASP A 93 -3.47 -8.84 -13.70
CA ASP A 93 -4.61 -8.46 -12.89
C ASP A 93 -4.36 -8.81 -11.42
N PHE A 94 -4.57 -7.86 -10.51
CA PHE A 94 -4.30 -8.07 -9.09
C PHE A 94 -5.02 -7.08 -8.19
N VAL A 95 -5.08 -7.42 -6.89
CA VAL A 95 -5.33 -6.50 -5.79
C VAL A 95 -4.09 -6.45 -4.91
N LEU A 96 -3.54 -5.26 -4.68
CA LEU A 96 -2.43 -5.02 -3.76
C LEU A 96 -2.93 -4.16 -2.60
N LYS A 97 -2.57 -4.53 -1.37
CA LYS A 97 -2.86 -3.76 -0.15
C LYS A 97 -1.58 -3.53 0.64
N SER A 98 -1.47 -2.36 1.25
CA SER A 98 -0.37 -2.03 2.17
C SER A 98 -0.78 -0.95 3.16
N GLY A 99 -0.35 -1.09 4.40
CA GLY A 99 -0.26 0.06 5.29
C GLY A 99 0.89 0.96 4.87
N PHE A 100 0.74 2.27 4.95
CA PHE A 100 1.81 3.24 4.72
C PHE A 100 1.75 4.40 5.71
N ARG A 101 2.92 4.99 5.98
CA ARG A 101 3.09 6.24 6.73
C ARG A 101 4.25 7.01 6.13
N ILE A 102 4.11 8.32 5.94
CA ILE A 102 5.11 9.15 5.27
C ILE A 102 5.37 10.44 6.06
N SER A 103 6.62 10.91 6.03
CA SER A 103 7.00 12.22 6.59
C SER A 103 6.35 13.38 5.83
N ALA A 104 6.16 14.53 6.49
CA ALA A 104 5.41 15.66 5.96
C ALA A 104 5.89 16.18 4.59
N ASP A 105 7.21 16.19 4.34
CA ASP A 105 7.80 16.61 3.06
C ASP A 105 8.15 15.43 2.14
N GLY A 106 7.74 14.22 2.51
CA GLY A 106 7.99 13.02 1.72
C GLY A 106 7.18 12.96 0.44
N ASN A 107 7.77 12.33 -0.58
CA ASN A 107 7.10 11.95 -1.81
C ASN A 107 7.51 10.52 -2.17
N SER A 108 6.54 9.69 -2.47
CA SER A 108 6.68 8.27 -2.73
C SER A 108 5.54 7.76 -3.60
N GLY A 109 5.45 6.47 -3.80
CA GLY A 109 4.36 5.80 -4.50
C GLY A 109 4.61 4.32 -4.66
N ILE A 110 3.56 3.61 -5.03
CA ILE A 110 3.65 2.21 -5.43
C ILE A 110 3.50 2.12 -6.93
N ASN A 111 4.60 1.79 -7.61
CA ASN A 111 4.60 1.52 -9.05
C ASN A 111 4.09 0.10 -9.32
N TYR A 112 3.36 -0.05 -10.42
CA TYR A 112 2.85 -1.35 -10.85
C TYR A 112 2.74 -1.42 -12.37
N ARG A 113 2.68 -2.64 -12.91
CA ARG A 113 2.75 -2.90 -14.36
C ARG A 113 3.86 -2.08 -15.03
N SER A 114 4.99 -1.99 -14.33
CA SER A 114 6.12 -1.15 -14.72
C SER A 114 7.20 -1.95 -15.43
N GLU A 115 8.06 -1.25 -16.15
CA GLU A 115 9.28 -1.77 -16.76
C GLU A 115 10.50 -1.03 -16.20
N ARG A 116 11.69 -1.61 -16.28
CA ARG A 116 12.94 -0.92 -15.95
C ARG A 116 13.18 0.22 -16.94
N PHE A 117 13.62 1.36 -16.44
CA PHE A 117 13.84 2.53 -17.25
C PHE A 117 15.31 2.68 -17.67
N GLY A 118 15.61 2.30 -18.92
CA GLY A 118 16.94 2.45 -19.51
C GLY A 118 18.03 1.78 -18.67
N ASN A 119 19.19 2.44 -18.60
CA ASN A 119 20.35 1.97 -17.82
C ASN A 119 20.42 2.59 -16.41
N LEU A 120 19.38 3.28 -15.95
CA LEU A 120 19.34 3.84 -14.59
C LEU A 120 19.09 2.72 -13.57
N PRO A 121 20.01 2.52 -12.62
CA PRO A 121 19.81 1.52 -11.58
C PRO A 121 18.48 1.76 -10.82
N TYR A 122 17.72 0.69 -10.62
CA TYR A 122 16.48 0.69 -9.85
C TYR A 122 15.46 1.77 -10.25
N ALA A 123 15.50 2.25 -11.49
CA ALA A 123 14.50 3.16 -12.04
C ALA A 123 13.37 2.39 -12.73
N LEU A 124 12.13 2.80 -12.49
CA LEU A 124 10.94 2.24 -13.10
C LEU A 124 10.24 3.26 -13.98
N LYS A 125 9.51 2.76 -14.98
CA LYS A 125 8.56 3.47 -15.83
C LYS A 125 7.26 2.69 -15.84
N GLY A 126 6.14 3.32 -15.49
CA GLY A 126 4.82 2.67 -15.47
C GLY A 126 3.85 3.35 -14.51
N TYR A 127 2.68 2.73 -14.31
CA TYR A 127 1.65 3.28 -13.42
C TYR A 127 2.13 3.39 -11.97
N GLN A 128 1.64 4.42 -11.28
CA GLN A 128 1.96 4.68 -9.88
C GLN A 128 0.72 5.15 -9.12
N ALA A 129 0.49 4.56 -7.98
CA ALA A 129 -0.37 5.11 -6.95
C ALA A 129 0.47 6.04 -6.07
N ASP A 130 0.29 7.34 -6.22
CA ASP A 130 1.09 8.35 -5.53
C ASP A 130 0.82 8.37 -4.03
N ILE A 131 1.87 8.66 -3.27
CA ILE A 131 1.84 8.87 -1.81
C ILE A 131 2.71 10.09 -1.51
N ASP A 132 2.11 11.14 -0.91
CA ASP A 132 2.85 12.33 -0.50
C ASP A 132 2.48 12.79 0.91
N GLY A 133 3.43 13.37 1.62
CA GLY A 133 3.26 13.77 3.01
C GLY A 133 2.32 14.97 3.21
N ARG A 134 2.12 15.77 2.17
CA ARG A 134 1.17 16.90 2.16
C ARG A 134 -0.24 16.48 1.76
N HIS A 135 -0.41 15.23 1.35
CA HIS A 135 -1.67 14.63 0.92
C HIS A 135 -2.38 15.36 -0.23
N LEU A 136 -1.60 16.03 -1.08
CA LEU A 136 -2.10 16.70 -2.28
C LEU A 136 -2.32 15.71 -3.42
N TYR A 137 -1.49 14.66 -3.49
CA TYR A 137 -1.45 13.69 -4.57
C TYR A 137 -1.78 12.26 -4.12
N THR A 138 -1.78 12.00 -2.80
CA THR A 138 -1.99 10.64 -2.26
C THR A 138 -3.24 9.99 -2.82
N GLY A 139 -3.04 8.86 -3.52
CA GLY A 139 -4.08 8.08 -4.18
C GLY A 139 -4.40 8.50 -5.61
N GLN A 140 -3.78 9.56 -6.18
CA GLN A 140 -3.93 9.85 -7.61
C GLN A 140 -3.29 8.74 -8.46
N ASN A 141 -3.76 8.62 -9.71
CA ASN A 141 -3.17 7.71 -10.68
C ASN A 141 -2.17 8.49 -11.55
N TYR A 142 -0.90 8.17 -11.41
CA TYR A 142 0.21 8.75 -12.15
C TYR A 142 0.87 7.68 -13.01
N GLU A 143 1.59 8.08 -14.03
CA GLU A 143 2.44 7.17 -14.79
C GLU A 143 3.87 7.72 -14.85
N GLU A 144 4.72 7.14 -14.03
CA GLU A 144 6.12 7.53 -13.87
C GLU A 144 6.88 7.41 -15.18
N ARG A 145 7.58 8.49 -15.56
CA ARG A 145 8.41 8.56 -16.78
C ARG A 145 7.67 8.28 -18.09
N ASN A 146 6.35 8.44 -18.12
CA ASN A 146 5.53 8.26 -19.31
C ASN A 146 4.47 9.37 -19.41
N ARG A 147 3.17 9.05 -19.25
CA ARG A 147 2.05 9.96 -19.50
C ARG A 147 1.74 10.94 -18.38
N THR A 148 2.45 10.88 -17.23
CA THR A 148 2.20 11.71 -16.06
C THR A 148 0.83 11.44 -15.41
N THR A 149 0.08 12.43 -14.96
CA THR A 149 -1.21 12.20 -14.29
C THR A 149 -2.26 11.69 -15.27
N LEU A 150 -2.84 10.54 -14.94
CA LEU A 150 -3.94 9.91 -15.67
C LEU A 150 -5.30 10.16 -14.98
N ALA A 151 -5.32 10.31 -13.66
CA ALA A 151 -6.46 10.79 -12.88
C ALA A 151 -5.97 11.48 -11.61
N TYR A 152 -6.43 12.71 -11.39
CA TYR A 152 -6.23 13.37 -10.10
C TYR A 152 -7.10 12.74 -9.02
N ARG A 153 -6.80 13.04 -7.77
CA ARG A 153 -7.65 12.68 -6.64
C ARG A 153 -9.08 13.18 -6.86
N GLY A 154 -10.05 12.32 -6.60
CA GLY A 154 -11.47 12.60 -6.79
C GLY A 154 -11.98 12.41 -8.20
N GLN A 155 -11.16 11.94 -9.13
CA GLN A 155 -11.57 11.76 -10.52
C GLN A 155 -11.72 10.29 -10.92
N GLN A 156 -12.75 10.05 -11.72
CA GLN A 156 -12.86 8.89 -12.59
C GLN A 156 -12.59 9.36 -14.02
N THR A 157 -11.59 8.77 -14.67
CA THR A 157 -11.14 9.20 -16.00
C THR A 157 -11.15 8.06 -17.00
N GLU A 158 -11.17 8.44 -18.26
CA GLU A 158 -10.89 7.55 -19.38
C GLU A 158 -9.73 8.12 -20.20
N ILE A 159 -8.78 7.27 -20.56
CA ILE A 159 -7.75 7.58 -21.57
C ILE A 159 -8.19 6.89 -22.86
N PRO A 160 -8.66 7.63 -23.87
CA PRO A 160 -9.12 7.03 -25.12
C PRO A 160 -7.97 6.44 -25.90
N ASN A 161 -8.25 5.45 -26.73
CA ASN A 161 -7.29 5.00 -27.72
C ASN A 161 -7.10 6.11 -28.75
N PRO A 162 -5.86 6.56 -29.05
CA PRO A 162 -5.64 7.62 -30.00
C PRO A 162 -6.11 7.21 -31.39
N THR A 163 -6.69 8.15 -32.15
CA THR A 163 -6.96 7.97 -33.57
C THR A 163 -5.68 8.04 -34.38
N ALA A 164 -5.68 7.49 -35.57
CA ALA A 164 -4.49 7.47 -36.44
C ALA A 164 -3.96 8.90 -36.72
N GLY A 165 -2.71 9.15 -36.34
CA GLY A 165 -2.07 10.45 -36.46
C GLY A 165 -2.22 11.39 -35.26
N GLU A 166 -2.99 11.01 -34.24
CA GLU A 166 -3.07 11.73 -32.98
C GLU A 166 -2.15 11.07 -31.94
N SER A 167 -1.43 11.88 -31.19
CA SER A 167 -0.67 11.44 -30.03
C SER A 167 -1.01 12.34 -28.87
N GLY A 168 -1.20 11.74 -27.67
CA GLY A 168 -1.25 12.49 -26.44
C GLY A 168 0.11 13.10 -26.10
N ALA A 169 0.11 14.09 -25.24
CA ALA A 169 1.30 14.70 -24.66
C ALA A 169 1.06 15.06 -23.19
N SER A 170 2.12 15.12 -22.40
CA SER A 170 2.03 15.68 -21.05
C SER A 170 1.85 17.19 -21.15
N LYS A 171 0.80 17.73 -20.53
CA LYS A 171 0.51 19.17 -20.48
C LYS A 171 0.10 19.53 -19.06
N GLY A 172 0.86 20.42 -18.41
CA GLY A 172 0.56 20.82 -17.04
C GLY A 172 0.53 19.65 -16.05
N ASN A 173 1.48 18.70 -16.21
CA ASN A 173 1.58 17.47 -15.43
C ASN A 173 0.37 16.50 -15.54
N ALA A 174 -0.41 16.58 -16.61
CA ALA A 174 -1.48 15.64 -16.91
C ALA A 174 -1.41 15.17 -18.37
N TRP A 175 -1.95 13.98 -18.64
CA TRP A 175 -2.05 13.49 -20.01
C TRP A 175 -3.14 14.23 -20.78
N SER A 176 -2.79 14.80 -21.94
CA SER A 176 -3.66 15.74 -22.65
C SER A 176 -4.96 15.15 -23.19
N THR A 177 -5.02 13.83 -23.37
CA THR A 177 -6.20 13.13 -23.91
C THR A 177 -7.10 12.57 -22.82
N LEU A 178 -6.76 12.73 -21.50
CA LEU A 178 -7.62 12.25 -20.45
C LEU A 178 -9.00 12.94 -20.50
N ILE A 179 -10.03 12.16 -20.26
CA ILE A 179 -11.42 12.61 -20.21
C ILE A 179 -11.93 12.34 -18.80
N VAL A 180 -12.31 13.38 -18.06
CA VAL A 180 -12.97 13.20 -16.75
C VAL A 180 -14.40 12.71 -17.02
N ARG A 181 -14.73 11.53 -16.49
CA ARG A 181 -16.03 10.90 -16.64
C ARG A 181 -16.94 11.16 -15.45
N ASP A 182 -16.36 11.22 -14.25
CA ASP A 182 -17.10 11.50 -13.02
C ASP A 182 -16.20 12.13 -11.94
N THR A 183 -16.84 12.75 -10.95
CA THR A 183 -16.21 13.27 -9.74
C THR A 183 -16.60 12.40 -8.56
N LEU A 184 -15.61 11.66 -8.01
CA LEU A 184 -15.81 10.65 -6.97
C LEU A 184 -16.04 11.24 -5.58
N ALA A 185 -15.49 12.44 -5.31
CA ALA A 185 -15.54 13.06 -3.99
C ALA A 185 -15.19 14.55 -4.06
N THR A 186 -15.71 15.33 -3.10
CA THR A 186 -15.33 16.73 -2.87
C THR A 186 -13.91 16.82 -2.28
N ALA A 187 -13.29 18.00 -2.35
CA ALA A 187 -11.97 18.26 -1.76
C ALA A 187 -11.94 17.94 -0.25
N THR A 188 -12.99 18.32 0.50
CA THR A 188 -13.13 18.02 1.92
C THR A 188 -13.17 16.50 2.16
N GLN A 189 -14.01 15.79 1.43
CA GLN A 189 -14.09 14.32 1.56
C GLN A 189 -12.78 13.62 1.22
N LEU A 190 -11.97 14.17 0.30
CA LEU A 190 -10.65 13.64 -0.02
C LEU A 190 -9.64 13.95 1.08
N ALA A 191 -9.69 15.13 1.67
CA ALA A 191 -8.85 15.49 2.81
C ALA A 191 -9.12 14.56 4.00
N ASP A 192 -10.39 14.32 4.32
CA ASP A 192 -10.81 13.45 5.43
C ASP A 192 -10.46 11.96 5.20
N ALA A 193 -10.17 11.57 3.96
CA ALA A 193 -9.82 10.19 3.64
C ALA A 193 -8.41 9.80 4.11
N VAL A 194 -7.53 10.77 4.40
CA VAL A 194 -6.11 10.51 4.73
C VAL A 194 -5.80 11.00 6.14
N LYS A 195 -5.16 10.14 6.94
CA LYS A 195 -4.68 10.46 8.28
C LYS A 195 -3.27 11.04 8.19
N VAL A 196 -3.13 12.33 8.50
CA VAL A 196 -1.84 13.05 8.43
C VAL A 196 -0.87 12.50 9.49
N GLY A 197 0.34 12.12 9.07
CA GLY A 197 1.41 11.65 9.97
C GLY A 197 1.15 10.30 10.65
N ASP A 198 0.08 9.61 10.28
CA ASP A 198 -0.31 8.31 10.85
C ASP A 198 -0.41 7.24 9.77
N TRP A 199 -0.67 6.00 10.18
CA TRP A 199 -0.86 4.86 9.29
C TRP A 199 -2.16 4.99 8.48
N ASN A 200 -2.00 4.84 7.19
CA ASN A 200 -3.08 4.73 6.21
C ASN A 200 -3.00 3.39 5.50
N GLU A 201 -4.11 2.89 4.98
CA GLU A 201 -4.14 1.77 4.06
C GLU A 201 -4.27 2.27 2.63
N ILE A 202 -3.43 1.77 1.73
CA ILE A 202 -3.60 1.91 0.28
C ILE A 202 -4.00 0.56 -0.31
N GLU A 203 -5.01 0.60 -1.20
CA GLU A 203 -5.40 -0.56 -2.01
C GLU A 203 -5.37 -0.17 -3.48
N ILE A 204 -4.70 -0.99 -4.29
CA ILE A 204 -4.61 -0.86 -5.74
C ILE A 204 -5.33 -2.05 -6.36
N VAL A 205 -6.34 -1.78 -7.18
CA VAL A 205 -7.02 -2.80 -7.98
C VAL A 205 -6.70 -2.55 -9.45
N ALA A 206 -5.93 -3.44 -10.05
CA ALA A 206 -5.64 -3.43 -11.49
C ALA A 206 -6.36 -4.63 -12.12
N LYS A 207 -7.39 -4.38 -12.95
CA LYS A 207 -8.15 -5.43 -13.63
C LYS A 207 -8.41 -5.04 -15.08
N GLY A 208 -7.85 -5.81 -16.01
CA GLY A 208 -7.88 -5.46 -17.43
C GLY A 208 -7.27 -4.08 -17.66
N ASN A 209 -8.03 -3.14 -18.19
CA ASN A 209 -7.64 -1.75 -18.41
C ASN A 209 -8.18 -0.77 -17.36
N LYS A 210 -8.78 -1.28 -16.28
CA LYS A 210 -9.31 -0.48 -15.19
C LYS A 210 -8.35 -0.50 -14.00
N LEU A 211 -8.00 0.69 -13.53
CA LEU A 211 -7.05 0.93 -12.45
C LEU A 211 -7.71 1.78 -11.39
N SER A 212 -7.90 1.25 -10.20
CA SER A 212 -8.60 1.93 -9.10
C SER A 212 -7.72 2.01 -7.87
N HIS A 213 -7.60 3.20 -7.28
CA HIS A 213 -6.83 3.44 -6.07
C HIS A 213 -7.74 3.83 -4.91
N TYR A 214 -7.58 3.15 -3.79
CA TYR A 214 -8.33 3.41 -2.57
C TYR A 214 -7.38 3.81 -1.44
N ILE A 215 -7.81 4.76 -0.61
CA ILE A 215 -7.14 5.12 0.65
C ILE A 215 -8.14 4.94 1.78
N ASN A 216 -7.78 4.16 2.79
CA ASN A 216 -8.62 3.82 3.94
C ASN A 216 -10.03 3.34 3.51
N GLY A 217 -10.08 2.49 2.48
CA GLY A 217 -11.31 1.93 1.91
C GLY A 217 -12.12 2.87 1.02
N LYS A 218 -11.69 4.13 0.83
CA LYS A 218 -12.37 5.10 -0.02
C LYS A 218 -11.72 5.16 -1.40
N LEU A 219 -12.51 5.03 -2.47
CA LEU A 219 -12.04 5.22 -3.85
C LEU A 219 -11.58 6.68 -4.04
N ILE A 220 -10.31 6.85 -4.39
CA ILE A 220 -9.67 8.16 -4.56
C ILE A 220 -9.50 8.52 -6.03
N SER A 221 -9.11 7.57 -6.86
CA SER A 221 -9.02 7.76 -8.31
C SER A 221 -9.30 6.47 -9.06
N GLU A 222 -9.82 6.61 -10.25
CA GLU A 222 -10.06 5.49 -11.15
C GLU A 222 -9.75 5.89 -12.59
N VAL A 223 -9.07 5.00 -13.32
CA VAL A 223 -8.73 5.18 -14.75
C VAL A 223 -9.23 3.98 -15.53
N VAL A 224 -9.93 4.23 -16.64
CA VAL A 224 -10.15 3.26 -17.70
C VAL A 224 -9.19 3.59 -18.84
N ASP A 225 -8.11 2.83 -18.95
CA ASP A 225 -7.05 3.08 -19.93
C ASP A 225 -7.30 2.31 -21.23
N ASN A 226 -7.88 2.98 -22.20
CA ASN A 226 -8.14 2.43 -23.52
C ASN A 226 -6.99 2.66 -24.52
N ASP A 227 -5.94 3.42 -24.12
CA ASP A 227 -4.78 3.72 -24.97
C ASP A 227 -3.91 2.48 -25.19
N LYS A 228 -4.17 1.75 -26.26
CA LYS A 228 -3.45 0.52 -26.62
C LYS A 228 -1.97 0.74 -26.94
N GLN A 229 -1.58 1.97 -27.25
CA GLN A 229 -0.19 2.32 -27.58
C GLN A 229 0.68 2.38 -26.33
N HIS A 230 0.16 2.90 -25.22
CA HIS A 230 0.96 3.18 -24.03
C HIS A 230 0.62 2.27 -22.82
N ARG A 231 -0.64 1.80 -22.74
CA ARG A 231 -1.06 0.99 -21.57
C ARG A 231 -0.25 -0.29 -21.46
N LYS A 232 0.05 -0.66 -20.21
CA LYS A 232 0.64 -1.95 -19.83
C LYS A 232 -0.41 -2.83 -19.17
N GLN A 233 -0.38 -4.12 -19.47
CA GLN A 233 -1.30 -5.10 -18.88
C GLN A 233 -0.65 -5.94 -17.77
N SER A 234 0.68 -5.95 -17.71
CA SER A 234 1.47 -6.61 -16.66
C SER A 234 2.80 -5.89 -16.51
N GLY A 235 3.57 -6.22 -15.49
CA GLY A 235 4.91 -5.71 -15.29
C GLY A 235 5.30 -5.67 -13.81
N LEU A 236 6.47 -5.11 -13.56
CA LEU A 236 7.09 -5.03 -12.24
C LEU A 236 6.25 -4.20 -11.25
N ILE A 237 6.38 -4.54 -9.97
CA ILE A 237 5.91 -3.75 -8.83
C ILE A 237 7.13 -3.19 -8.11
N GLY A 238 7.07 -1.92 -7.68
CA GLY A 238 8.10 -1.30 -6.86
C GLY A 238 7.58 -0.17 -6.00
N VAL A 239 8.29 0.13 -4.91
CA VAL A 239 8.01 1.28 -4.04
C VAL A 239 9.09 2.32 -4.20
N GLN A 240 8.72 3.61 -4.17
CA GLN A 240 9.58 4.72 -4.56
C GLN A 240 10.15 5.46 -3.35
N VAL A 241 11.43 5.88 -3.45
CA VAL A 241 11.98 7.05 -2.78
C VAL A 241 12.21 8.12 -3.86
N HIS A 242 11.51 9.24 -3.72
CA HIS A 242 11.52 10.33 -4.70
C HIS A 242 12.66 11.31 -4.43
N VAL A 243 13.26 11.86 -5.50
CA VAL A 243 14.21 12.97 -5.40
C VAL A 243 13.58 14.15 -4.64
N GLY A 244 14.33 14.75 -3.72
CA GLY A 244 13.79 15.87 -2.94
C GLY A 244 14.49 16.07 -1.59
N PRO A 245 13.82 16.72 -0.66
CA PRO A 245 14.32 16.92 0.68
C PRO A 245 14.44 15.59 1.44
N PRO A 246 15.10 15.57 2.60
CA PRO A 246 15.08 14.42 3.50
C PRO A 246 13.66 13.94 3.76
N MET A 247 13.45 12.63 3.66
CA MET A 247 12.13 12.04 3.78
C MET A 247 12.18 10.63 4.35
N LYS A 248 11.08 10.17 4.92
CA LYS A 248 10.88 8.79 5.34
C LYS A 248 9.51 8.30 4.89
N ILE A 249 9.50 7.15 4.22
CA ILE A 249 8.29 6.37 3.91
C ILE A 249 8.38 5.02 4.59
N GLU A 250 7.28 4.55 5.14
CA GLU A 250 7.17 3.28 5.83
C GLU A 250 6.00 2.48 5.25
N TYR A 251 6.24 1.20 5.01
CA TYR A 251 5.22 0.25 4.55
C TYR A 251 5.12 -0.94 5.49
N LYS A 252 3.92 -1.44 5.74
CA LYS A 252 3.67 -2.66 6.50
C LYS A 252 2.54 -3.48 5.91
N ASP A 253 2.47 -4.75 6.29
CA ASP A 253 1.37 -5.66 5.93
C ASP A 253 1.09 -5.69 4.42
N MET A 254 2.15 -5.46 3.61
CA MET A 254 2.02 -5.45 2.15
C MET A 254 1.73 -6.84 1.64
N LYS A 255 0.66 -6.97 0.88
CA LYS A 255 0.17 -8.24 0.35
C LYS A 255 -0.48 -8.07 -1.02
N ILE A 256 -0.41 -9.12 -1.82
CA ILE A 256 -0.97 -9.13 -3.17
C ILE A 256 -1.85 -10.37 -3.38
N LYS A 257 -2.95 -10.18 -4.09
CA LYS A 257 -3.80 -11.25 -4.63
C LYS A 257 -3.81 -11.14 -6.15
N ILE A 258 -3.35 -12.17 -6.83
CA ILE A 258 -3.46 -12.28 -8.29
C ILE A 258 -4.91 -12.61 -8.61
N LEU A 259 -5.47 -11.95 -9.61
CA LEU A 259 -6.82 -12.20 -10.12
C LEU A 259 -6.73 -13.04 -11.39
N ASP A 260 -7.69 -13.95 -11.56
CA ASP A 260 -7.86 -14.80 -12.74
C ASP A 260 -8.55 -14.03 -13.88
#